data_e0717c2afadc963901dc60ef70293a8b
#
_entry.id   e0717c2afadc963901dc60ef70293a8b
#
_cell.length_a   1.000
_cell.length_b   1.000
_cell.length_c   1.000
_cell.angle_alpha   90.00
_cell.angle_beta   90.00
_cell.angle_gamma   90.00
#
_symmetry.space_group_name_H-M   'P 1'
#
loop_
_entity.id
_entity.type
_entity.pdbx_description
1 polymer ?
#
loop_
_entity_poly.entity_id
_entity_poly.type
_entity_poly.pdbx_seq_one_letter_code
_entity_poly.pdbx_strand_id
1 'polypeptide(L)'
;MNTLLTSQRALLQALFGAASDAEALKTLTTDHAMPTRARGLASYQSNAHMLAERVLVAAYPVVTAILSPDSMGQLARALWHRHPPVRGDLARWGADLPGFIAASPQLAELPWLADVARIEWALHAAATAANVTDGVAEDGSPAFADLASLALLTTHDPDQLTLTLAAGTTCLALDWTATRIVLAHLAETEAAPVTARAMAVNAALPKAVAELGDVWAVAQPEQALVWRPGPSPMGRPLCRVAADGEAGLLASLQAGQSLLAALQDSPLDWAAWLPQAIGDGLVLGARPLNATCSG
;
A
#
# COMPACT_ATOMS: atom_id res chain seq x y z
N MET A 1 -1.37 -40.47 -7.81
CA MET A 1 -1.73 -39.05 -7.42
C MET A 1 -0.52 -38.15 -7.15
N ASN A 2 0.69 -38.70 -6.95
CA ASN A 2 1.89 -37.87 -6.67
C ASN A 2 2.55 -37.20 -7.88
N THR A 3 2.36 -37.73 -9.10
CA THR A 3 3.05 -37.26 -10.31
C THR A 3 2.59 -35.86 -10.74
N LEU A 4 1.30 -35.53 -10.64
CA LEU A 4 0.78 -34.23 -11.04
C LEU A 4 1.29 -33.09 -10.12
N LEU A 5 1.28 -33.33 -8.82
CA LEU A 5 1.79 -32.35 -7.84
C LEU A 5 3.30 -32.14 -7.99
N THR A 6 4.05 -33.21 -8.31
CA THR A 6 5.49 -33.09 -8.57
C THR A 6 5.75 -32.31 -9.84
N SER A 7 5.00 -32.56 -10.91
CA SER A 7 5.11 -31.83 -12.17
C SER A 7 4.71 -30.36 -12.01
N GLN A 8 3.66 -30.07 -11.23
CA GLN A 8 3.25 -28.69 -10.91
C GLN A 8 4.33 -27.96 -10.12
N ARG A 9 4.92 -28.58 -9.09
CA ARG A 9 6.01 -27.99 -8.31
C ARG A 9 7.24 -27.76 -9.17
N ALA A 10 7.63 -28.69 -10.01
CA ALA A 10 8.77 -28.55 -10.92
C ALA A 10 8.52 -27.43 -11.94
N LEU A 11 7.28 -27.27 -12.44
CA LEU A 11 6.90 -26.16 -13.32
C LEU A 11 6.98 -24.82 -12.59
N LEU A 12 6.44 -24.71 -11.39
CA LEU A 12 6.52 -23.50 -10.58
C LEU A 12 7.97 -23.12 -10.26
N GLN A 13 8.79 -24.11 -9.91
CA GLN A 13 10.22 -23.90 -9.66
C GLN A 13 10.95 -23.44 -10.93
N ALA A 14 10.63 -24.00 -12.09
CA ALA A 14 11.20 -23.57 -13.37
C ALA A 14 10.74 -22.17 -13.80
N LEU A 15 9.52 -21.75 -13.41
CA LEU A 15 8.98 -20.41 -13.74
C LEU A 15 9.50 -19.32 -12.82
N PHE A 16 9.67 -19.64 -11.53
CA PHE A 16 9.97 -18.64 -10.49
C PHE A 16 11.39 -18.77 -9.92
N GLY A 17 12.10 -19.90 -10.19
CA GLY A 17 13.47 -20.12 -9.76
C GLY A 17 14.48 -19.26 -10.52
N ALA A 18 15.68 -19.12 -9.97
CA ALA A 18 16.80 -18.50 -10.68
C ALA A 18 17.14 -19.33 -11.95
N ALA A 19 17.65 -18.65 -12.99
CA ALA A 19 17.89 -19.22 -14.33
C ALA A 19 18.77 -20.49 -14.41
N SER A 20 19.29 -20.97 -13.28
CA SER A 20 20.14 -22.17 -13.19
C SER A 20 19.38 -23.49 -13.01
N ASP A 21 18.05 -23.48 -12.86
CA ASP A 21 17.29 -24.72 -12.63
C ASP A 21 16.97 -25.50 -13.94
N ALA A 22 17.98 -25.61 -14.80
CA ALA A 22 17.95 -26.52 -15.93
C ALA A 22 17.64 -27.99 -15.51
N GLU A 23 17.89 -28.35 -14.24
CA GLU A 23 17.59 -29.65 -13.67
C GLU A 23 16.08 -29.84 -13.42
N ALA A 24 15.35 -28.78 -12.98
CA ALA A 24 13.89 -28.82 -12.85
C ALA A 24 13.21 -29.02 -14.21
N LEU A 25 13.79 -28.47 -15.29
CA LEU A 25 13.31 -28.67 -16.67
C LEU A 25 13.49 -30.13 -17.13
N LYS A 26 14.57 -30.81 -16.74
CA LYS A 26 14.81 -32.20 -17.11
C LYS A 26 13.76 -33.15 -16.52
N THR A 27 13.24 -32.84 -15.33
CA THR A 27 12.18 -33.66 -14.70
C THR A 27 10.82 -33.53 -15.38
N LEU A 28 10.60 -32.47 -16.16
CA LEU A 28 9.37 -32.22 -16.92
C LEU A 28 9.41 -32.82 -18.34
N THR A 29 10.53 -33.38 -18.76
CA THR A 29 10.76 -33.82 -20.15
C THR A 29 10.93 -35.30 -20.28
N THR A 30 9.96 -35.98 -20.81
CA THR A 30 10.12 -37.18 -21.61
C THR A 30 10.07 -36.77 -23.08
N ASP A 31 11.21 -36.91 -23.77
CA ASP A 31 11.38 -36.96 -25.23
C ASP A 31 11.35 -35.66 -26.11
N HIS A 32 12.38 -35.56 -26.93
CA HIS A 32 12.56 -34.88 -28.25
C HIS A 32 12.21 -33.39 -28.47
N ALA A 33 11.61 -32.66 -27.54
CA ALA A 33 11.19 -31.26 -27.76
C ALA A 33 11.96 -30.22 -26.92
N MET A 34 13.15 -30.53 -26.41
CA MET A 34 13.95 -29.72 -25.49
C MET A 34 14.19 -28.26 -25.95
N PRO A 35 14.63 -27.99 -27.19
CA PRO A 35 14.92 -26.58 -27.59
C PRO A 35 13.68 -25.71 -27.68
N THR A 36 12.53 -26.27 -28.05
CA THR A 36 11.27 -25.56 -28.19
C THR A 36 10.66 -25.23 -26.81
N ARG A 37 10.76 -26.18 -25.87
CA ARG A 37 10.28 -25.98 -24.47
C ARG A 37 11.15 -25.01 -23.70
N ALA A 38 12.47 -25.06 -23.83
CA ALA A 38 13.39 -24.11 -23.23
C ALA A 38 13.13 -22.69 -23.73
N ARG A 39 12.86 -22.54 -25.03
CA ARG A 39 12.50 -21.25 -25.64
C ARG A 39 11.13 -20.75 -25.16
N GLY A 40 10.15 -21.65 -25.04
CA GLY A 40 8.84 -21.34 -24.47
C GLY A 40 8.92 -20.89 -23.02
N LEU A 41 9.72 -21.57 -22.18
CA LEU A 41 9.94 -21.18 -20.80
C LEU A 41 10.64 -19.83 -20.67
N ALA A 42 11.69 -19.60 -21.47
CA ALA A 42 12.40 -18.32 -21.49
C ALA A 42 11.48 -17.16 -21.89
N SER A 43 10.62 -17.38 -22.91
CA SER A 43 9.60 -16.40 -23.30
C SER A 43 8.59 -16.13 -22.18
N TYR A 44 8.17 -17.18 -21.48
CA TYR A 44 7.24 -17.04 -20.36
C TYR A 44 7.88 -16.30 -19.17
N GLN A 45 9.12 -16.62 -18.82
CA GLN A 45 9.88 -15.91 -17.80
C GLN A 45 10.07 -14.43 -18.17
N SER A 46 10.41 -14.14 -19.43
CA SER A 46 10.53 -12.76 -19.92
C SER A 46 9.22 -12.00 -19.77
N ASN A 47 8.09 -12.60 -20.15
CA ASN A 47 6.77 -11.99 -19.98
C ASN A 47 6.40 -11.78 -18.50
N ALA A 48 6.74 -12.74 -17.65
CA ALA A 48 6.52 -12.64 -16.20
C ALA A 48 7.32 -11.48 -15.59
N HIS A 49 8.60 -11.30 -15.98
CA HIS A 49 9.42 -10.19 -15.52
C HIS A 49 8.89 -8.82 -16.01
N MET A 50 8.46 -8.73 -17.27
CA MET A 50 7.82 -7.51 -17.78
C MET A 50 6.52 -7.19 -17.04
N LEU A 51 5.75 -8.21 -16.68
CA LEU A 51 4.52 -8.04 -15.91
C LEU A 51 4.84 -7.59 -14.47
N ALA A 52 5.83 -8.22 -13.83
CA ALA A 52 6.33 -7.82 -12.51
C ALA A 52 6.76 -6.36 -12.48
N GLU A 53 7.55 -5.93 -13.46
CA GLU A 53 7.97 -4.54 -13.59
C GLU A 53 6.78 -3.59 -13.71
N ARG A 54 5.80 -3.88 -14.60
CA ARG A 54 4.60 -3.06 -14.77
C ARG A 54 3.79 -2.93 -13.48
N VAL A 55 3.64 -4.03 -12.75
CA VAL A 55 2.90 -4.04 -11.47
C VAL A 55 3.61 -3.16 -10.45
N LEU A 56 4.93 -3.28 -10.30
CA LEU A 56 5.68 -2.46 -9.35
C LEU A 56 5.73 -0.99 -9.76
N VAL A 57 5.94 -0.68 -11.05
CA VAL A 57 5.90 0.72 -11.52
C VAL A 57 4.54 1.37 -11.24
N ALA A 58 3.44 0.61 -11.38
CA ALA A 58 2.11 1.11 -11.08
C ALA A 58 1.86 1.32 -9.57
N ALA A 59 2.41 0.44 -8.72
CA ALA A 59 2.25 0.52 -7.27
C ALA A 59 3.23 1.49 -6.60
N TYR A 60 4.39 1.73 -7.22
CA TYR A 60 5.53 2.47 -6.66
C TYR A 60 6.07 3.54 -7.62
N PRO A 61 5.25 4.50 -8.06
CA PRO A 61 5.68 5.52 -9.02
C PRO A 61 6.79 6.43 -8.48
N VAL A 62 6.80 6.78 -7.19
CA VAL A 62 7.84 7.63 -6.58
C VAL A 62 9.16 6.87 -6.47
N VAL A 63 9.15 5.63 -5.98
CA VAL A 63 10.33 4.76 -5.96
C VAL A 63 10.89 4.59 -7.38
N THR A 64 10.03 4.39 -8.38
CA THR A 64 10.44 4.25 -9.79
C THR A 64 11.12 5.52 -10.30
N ALA A 65 10.58 6.69 -9.96
CA ALA A 65 11.16 7.97 -10.36
C ALA A 65 12.53 8.22 -9.70
N ILE A 66 12.70 7.80 -8.44
CA ILE A 66 13.97 7.92 -7.71
C ILE A 66 15.04 6.98 -8.29
N LEU A 67 14.68 5.72 -8.55
CA LEU A 67 15.67 4.70 -8.93
C LEU A 67 15.99 4.68 -10.44
N SER A 68 15.21 5.26 -11.30
CA SER A 68 15.15 5.08 -12.74
C SER A 68 14.40 3.81 -13.17
N PRO A 69 13.80 3.81 -14.38
CA PRO A 69 13.08 2.64 -14.91
C PRO A 69 13.94 1.38 -15.00
N ASP A 70 15.21 1.51 -15.43
CA ASP A 70 16.10 0.36 -15.58
C ASP A 70 16.44 -0.29 -14.23
N SER A 71 16.71 0.53 -13.21
CA SER A 71 16.96 0.05 -11.85
C SER A 71 15.70 -0.58 -11.25
N MET A 72 14.52 0.00 -11.52
CA MET A 72 13.24 -0.58 -11.09
C MET A 72 12.97 -1.93 -11.75
N GLY A 73 13.31 -2.11 -13.02
CA GLY A 73 13.20 -3.39 -13.71
C GLY A 73 14.11 -4.47 -13.10
N GLN A 74 15.34 -4.11 -12.68
CA GLN A 74 16.24 -5.03 -11.97
C GLN A 74 15.69 -5.38 -10.58
N LEU A 75 15.19 -4.40 -9.84
CA LEU A 75 14.58 -4.58 -8.54
C LEU A 75 13.33 -5.50 -8.62
N ALA A 76 12.50 -5.31 -9.64
CA ALA A 76 11.32 -6.13 -9.89
C ALA A 76 11.69 -7.60 -10.13
N ARG A 77 12.71 -7.88 -10.92
CA ARG A 77 13.20 -9.24 -11.16
C ARG A 77 13.75 -9.87 -9.88
N ALA A 78 14.55 -9.13 -9.12
CA ALA A 78 15.11 -9.61 -7.86
C ALA A 78 14.00 -9.93 -6.83
N LEU A 79 12.99 -9.05 -6.71
CA LEU A 79 11.83 -9.28 -5.84
C LEU A 79 11.02 -10.49 -6.32
N TRP A 80 10.81 -10.65 -7.63
CA TRP A 80 10.07 -11.77 -8.20
C TRP A 80 10.67 -13.13 -7.83
N HIS A 81 12.00 -13.22 -7.89
CA HIS A 81 12.70 -14.44 -7.51
C HIS A 81 12.72 -14.70 -6.01
N ARG A 82 12.80 -13.64 -5.21
CA ARG A 82 12.85 -13.76 -3.75
C ARG A 82 11.48 -13.96 -3.13
N HIS A 83 10.46 -13.27 -3.67
CA HIS A 83 9.08 -13.24 -3.20
C HIS A 83 8.13 -13.47 -4.39
N PRO A 84 8.08 -14.69 -4.96
CA PRO A 84 7.21 -14.97 -6.10
C PRO A 84 5.74 -14.80 -5.72
N PRO A 85 4.87 -14.41 -6.68
CA PRO A 85 3.46 -14.29 -6.40
C PRO A 85 2.85 -15.64 -6.02
N VAL A 86 2.17 -15.66 -4.88
CA VAL A 86 1.50 -16.86 -4.35
C VAL A 86 0.00 -16.87 -4.65
N ARG A 87 -0.51 -15.78 -5.24
CA ARG A 87 -1.92 -15.58 -5.60
C ARG A 87 -2.02 -15.18 -7.07
N GLY A 88 -3.16 -15.46 -7.69
CA GLY A 88 -3.43 -15.05 -9.07
C GLY A 88 -3.67 -13.55 -9.24
N ASP A 89 -3.98 -12.83 -8.17
CA ASP A 89 -4.15 -11.39 -8.17
C ASP A 89 -2.79 -10.69 -7.97
N LEU A 90 -2.23 -10.20 -9.06
CA LEU A 90 -0.95 -9.49 -9.05
C LEU A 90 -1.05 -8.06 -8.51
N ALA A 91 -2.25 -7.48 -8.41
CA ALA A 91 -2.42 -6.19 -7.74
C ALA A 91 -2.05 -6.24 -6.25
N ARG A 92 -2.02 -7.44 -5.68
CA ARG A 92 -1.58 -7.70 -4.30
C ARG A 92 -0.14 -8.15 -4.17
N TRP A 93 0.57 -8.30 -5.28
CA TRP A 93 1.98 -8.61 -5.29
C TRP A 93 2.80 -7.33 -5.23
N GLY A 94 3.84 -7.31 -4.43
CA GLY A 94 4.69 -6.13 -4.23
C GLY A 94 4.73 -5.65 -2.76
N ALA A 95 3.88 -6.17 -1.88
CA ALA A 95 3.85 -5.81 -0.45
C ALA A 95 5.21 -5.98 0.25
N ASP A 96 6.03 -6.90 -0.22
CA ASP A 96 7.36 -7.18 0.35
C ASP A 96 8.45 -6.21 -0.13
N LEU A 97 8.16 -5.34 -1.12
CA LEU A 97 9.16 -4.43 -1.69
C LEU A 97 9.79 -3.50 -0.65
N PRO A 98 9.06 -2.86 0.29
CA PRO A 98 9.67 -1.99 1.29
C PRO A 98 10.73 -2.73 2.14
N GLY A 99 10.39 -3.93 2.62
CA GLY A 99 11.33 -4.77 3.37
C GLY A 99 12.52 -5.25 2.51
N PHE A 100 12.28 -5.53 1.24
CA PHE A 100 13.33 -5.89 0.29
C PHE A 100 14.31 -4.73 0.04
N ILE A 101 13.80 -3.49 -0.10
CA ILE A 101 14.61 -2.27 -0.22
C ILE A 101 15.45 -2.08 1.04
N ALA A 102 14.84 -2.16 2.23
CA ALA A 102 15.53 -1.98 3.51
C ALA A 102 16.68 -2.98 3.72
N ALA A 103 16.52 -4.21 3.22
CA ALA A 103 17.52 -5.27 3.32
C ALA A 103 18.56 -5.24 2.19
N SER A 104 18.43 -4.34 1.20
CA SER A 104 19.28 -4.31 0.00
C SER A 104 20.54 -3.49 0.22
N PRO A 105 21.76 -4.10 0.22
CA PRO A 105 22.99 -3.34 0.42
C PRO A 105 23.24 -2.30 -0.67
N GLN A 106 22.73 -2.53 -1.88
CA GLN A 106 22.87 -1.61 -3.02
C GLN A 106 22.06 -0.31 -2.83
N LEU A 107 21.09 -0.30 -1.94
CA LEU A 107 20.23 0.83 -1.62
C LEU A 107 20.52 1.44 -0.24
N ALA A 108 21.61 1.02 0.41
CA ALA A 108 21.97 1.49 1.75
C ALA A 108 22.23 3.01 1.84
N GLU A 109 22.58 3.65 0.72
CA GLU A 109 22.74 5.10 0.65
C GLU A 109 21.42 5.88 0.54
N LEU A 110 20.30 5.17 0.38
CA LEU A 110 18.94 5.71 0.33
C LEU A 110 18.09 5.10 1.44
N PRO A 111 18.45 5.25 2.74
CA PRO A 111 17.79 4.54 3.84
C PRO A 111 16.32 4.90 4.00
N TRP A 112 15.91 6.10 3.57
CA TRP A 112 14.53 6.59 3.56
C TRP A 112 13.65 5.99 2.45
N LEU A 113 14.24 5.32 1.44
CA LEU A 113 13.50 4.79 0.29
C LEU A 113 12.52 3.68 0.68
N ALA A 114 12.84 2.91 1.71
CA ALA A 114 11.96 1.90 2.26
C ALA A 114 10.67 2.53 2.84
N ASP A 115 10.79 3.69 3.49
CA ASP A 115 9.64 4.41 4.05
C ASP A 115 8.77 5.04 2.95
N VAL A 116 9.38 5.59 1.89
CA VAL A 116 8.64 6.01 0.70
C VAL A 116 7.85 4.83 0.13
N ALA A 117 8.48 3.68 -0.03
CA ALA A 117 7.81 2.49 -0.53
C ALA A 117 6.67 2.01 0.40
N ARG A 118 6.80 2.13 1.73
CA ARG A 118 5.72 1.81 2.68
C ARG A 118 4.50 2.70 2.48
N ILE A 119 4.70 4.00 2.26
CA ILE A 119 3.60 4.94 1.99
C ILE A 119 2.94 4.60 0.65
N GLU A 120 3.72 4.38 -0.41
CA GLU A 120 3.17 4.05 -1.73
C GLU A 120 2.37 2.75 -1.72
N TRP A 121 2.87 1.73 -1.00
CA TRP A 121 2.10 0.50 -0.83
C TRP A 121 0.78 0.73 -0.07
N ALA A 122 0.79 1.54 0.97
CA ALA A 122 -0.43 1.88 1.70
C ALA A 122 -1.43 2.64 0.82
N LEU A 123 -0.97 3.58 -0.02
CA LEU A 123 -1.78 4.27 -1.02
C LEU A 123 -2.38 3.28 -2.04
N HIS A 124 -1.56 2.36 -2.56
CA HIS A 124 -2.01 1.32 -3.48
C HIS A 124 -3.04 0.39 -2.83
N ALA A 125 -2.81 -0.05 -1.60
CA ALA A 125 -3.74 -0.87 -0.84
C ALA A 125 -5.06 -0.13 -0.55
N ALA A 126 -4.99 1.16 -0.19
CA ALA A 126 -6.18 1.98 0.04
C ALA A 126 -7.00 2.18 -1.26
N ALA A 127 -6.32 2.32 -2.42
CA ALA A 127 -7.00 2.43 -3.72
C ALA A 127 -7.83 1.18 -4.05
N THR A 128 -7.36 0.00 -3.63
CA THR A 128 -8.00 -1.30 -3.90
C THR A 128 -8.83 -1.83 -2.72
N ALA A 129 -8.87 -1.10 -1.60
CA ALA A 129 -9.69 -1.47 -0.46
C ALA A 129 -11.18 -1.49 -0.85
N ALA A 130 -11.95 -2.45 -0.32
CA ALA A 130 -13.39 -2.49 -0.52
C ALA A 130 -14.02 -1.17 -0.06
N ASN A 131 -14.97 -0.66 -0.84
CA ASN A 131 -15.72 0.53 -0.41
C ASN A 131 -16.54 0.17 0.82
N VAL A 132 -16.62 1.10 1.75
CA VAL A 132 -17.56 1.01 2.88
C VAL A 132 -19.02 0.94 2.37
N THR A 133 -19.25 1.24 1.06
CA THR A 133 -20.55 1.26 0.42
C THR A 133 -20.94 -0.04 -0.30
N ASP A 134 -20.00 -0.98 -0.50
CA ASP A 134 -20.21 -2.15 -1.38
C ASP A 134 -20.88 -3.33 -0.65
N GLY A 135 -21.28 -3.17 0.60
CA GLY A 135 -21.90 -4.23 1.37
C GLY A 135 -22.70 -3.75 2.57
N VAL A 136 -23.60 -4.61 2.97
CA VAL A 136 -24.07 -4.63 4.34
C VAL A 136 -22.89 -5.16 5.15
N ALA A 137 -22.43 -4.44 6.17
CA ALA A 137 -21.44 -4.97 7.08
C ALA A 137 -21.94 -6.32 7.62
N GLU A 138 -21.05 -7.24 7.99
CA GLU A 138 -21.44 -8.59 8.47
C GLU A 138 -22.44 -8.53 9.63
N ASP A 139 -22.56 -7.39 10.31
CA ASP A 139 -23.50 -7.10 11.40
C ASP A 139 -24.84 -6.49 10.93
N GLY A 140 -25.08 -6.38 9.61
CA GLY A 140 -26.33 -5.84 9.04
C GLY A 140 -26.40 -4.31 9.04
N SER A 141 -25.35 -3.59 9.49
CA SER A 141 -25.32 -2.13 9.43
C SER A 141 -25.05 -1.63 8.01
N PRO A 142 -25.66 -0.50 7.59
CA PRO A 142 -25.35 0.09 6.30
C PRO A 142 -23.88 0.54 6.26
N ALA A 143 -23.15 0.03 5.28
CA ALA A 143 -21.76 0.39 5.05
C ALA A 143 -21.61 1.76 4.35
N PHE A 144 -22.54 2.70 4.61
CA PHE A 144 -22.54 4.02 3.98
C PHE A 144 -21.84 5.06 4.85
N ALA A 145 -21.19 6.02 4.20
CA ALA A 145 -20.89 7.29 4.82
C ALA A 145 -22.23 7.94 5.21
N ASP A 146 -22.54 7.93 6.49
CA ASP A 146 -23.72 8.55 7.05
C ASP A 146 -23.30 9.69 8.00
N LEU A 147 -23.00 10.84 7.41
CA LEU A 147 -22.65 12.02 8.20
C LEU A 147 -23.79 12.44 9.14
N ALA A 148 -25.06 12.11 8.86
CA ALA A 148 -26.16 12.37 9.76
C ALA A 148 -26.02 11.56 11.07
N SER A 149 -25.38 10.40 11.03
CA SER A 149 -25.08 9.60 12.23
C SER A 149 -24.15 10.30 13.22
N LEU A 150 -23.42 11.33 12.80
CA LEU A 150 -22.61 12.16 13.72
C LEU A 150 -23.45 12.85 14.79
N ALA A 151 -24.78 13.00 14.58
CA ALA A 151 -25.69 13.45 15.62
C ALA A 151 -25.68 12.55 16.88
N LEU A 152 -25.31 11.28 16.76
CA LEU A 152 -25.11 10.39 17.89
C LEU A 152 -24.09 10.92 18.89
N LEU A 153 -23.08 11.65 18.45
CA LEU A 153 -22.07 12.25 19.33
C LEU A 153 -22.65 13.27 20.33
N THR A 154 -23.84 13.80 20.07
CA THR A 154 -24.54 14.72 20.96
C THR A 154 -25.64 14.08 21.81
N THR A 155 -26.01 12.84 21.51
CA THR A 155 -27.19 12.18 22.11
C THR A 155 -26.84 10.90 22.88
N HIS A 156 -25.66 10.36 22.68
CA HIS A 156 -25.20 9.10 23.31
C HIS A 156 -23.89 9.32 24.07
N ASP A 157 -23.65 8.47 25.03
CA ASP A 157 -22.38 8.49 25.78
C ASP A 157 -21.21 8.01 24.90
N PRO A 158 -20.04 8.68 24.95
CA PRO A 158 -18.90 8.32 24.11
C PRO A 158 -18.32 6.92 24.37
N ASP A 159 -18.63 6.30 25.51
CA ASP A 159 -18.26 4.91 25.83
C ASP A 159 -19.09 3.87 25.03
N GLN A 160 -20.23 4.28 24.49
CA GLN A 160 -21.14 3.44 23.70
C GLN A 160 -21.00 3.68 22.20
N LEU A 161 -20.11 4.57 21.79
CA LEU A 161 -19.93 4.98 20.41
C LEU A 161 -18.54 4.64 19.88
N THR A 162 -18.46 4.47 18.57
CA THR A 162 -17.23 4.47 17.81
C THR A 162 -17.42 5.23 16.49
N LEU A 163 -16.32 5.56 15.79
CA LEU A 163 -16.40 6.22 14.49
C LEU A 163 -16.30 5.22 13.33
N THR A 164 -16.96 5.55 12.25
CA THR A 164 -16.77 4.88 10.96
C THR A 164 -15.67 5.61 10.20
N LEU A 165 -14.58 4.91 9.93
CA LEU A 165 -13.42 5.44 9.22
C LEU A 165 -13.47 5.10 7.73
N ALA A 166 -12.82 5.92 6.93
CA ALA A 166 -12.65 5.72 5.50
C ALA A 166 -11.92 4.40 5.18
N ALA A 167 -12.23 3.84 4.01
CA ALA A 167 -11.58 2.61 3.55
C ALA A 167 -10.07 2.78 3.41
N GLY A 168 -9.33 1.73 3.77
CA GLY A 168 -7.87 1.72 3.67
C GLY A 168 -7.16 2.66 4.64
N THR A 169 -7.87 3.19 5.67
CA THR A 169 -7.24 4.02 6.71
C THR A 169 -6.15 3.23 7.43
N THR A 170 -4.93 3.75 7.41
CA THR A 170 -3.78 3.17 8.11
C THR A 170 -2.79 4.24 8.52
N CYS A 171 -2.16 4.06 9.68
CA CYS A 171 -1.03 4.85 10.15
C CYS A 171 0.25 4.03 10.05
N LEU A 172 1.31 4.66 9.53
CA LEU A 172 2.63 4.07 9.36
C LEU A 172 3.63 4.82 10.24
N ALA A 173 4.27 4.13 11.15
CA ALA A 173 5.44 4.67 11.84
C ALA A 173 6.64 4.61 10.90
N LEU A 174 7.25 5.73 10.60
CA LEU A 174 8.37 5.89 9.69
C LEU A 174 9.59 6.40 10.45
N ASP A 175 10.77 6.02 10.00
CA ASP A 175 12.03 6.48 10.59
C ASP A 175 12.52 7.79 9.95
N TRP A 176 11.97 8.13 8.78
CA TRP A 176 12.37 9.26 7.94
C TRP A 176 11.18 10.11 7.52
N THR A 177 11.43 11.39 7.17
CA THR A 177 10.41 12.33 6.68
C THR A 177 9.96 12.00 5.24
N ALA A 178 9.51 10.76 5.01
CA ALA A 178 9.18 10.24 3.69
C ALA A 178 7.87 10.78 3.12
N THR A 179 6.93 11.20 3.99
CA THR A 179 5.62 11.72 3.56
C THR A 179 5.75 12.94 2.66
N ARG A 180 6.68 13.84 2.96
CA ARG A 180 6.92 15.05 2.15
C ARG A 180 7.41 14.72 0.74
N ILE A 181 8.22 13.67 0.61
CA ILE A 181 8.73 13.18 -0.68
C ILE A 181 7.56 12.74 -1.56
N VAL A 182 6.70 11.91 -0.99
CA VAL A 182 5.53 11.38 -1.70
C VAL A 182 4.58 12.52 -2.07
N LEU A 183 4.30 13.46 -1.16
CA LEU A 183 3.42 14.60 -1.41
C LEU A 183 3.96 15.53 -2.51
N ALA A 184 5.25 15.85 -2.49
CA ALA A 184 5.88 16.67 -3.52
C ALA A 184 5.72 16.05 -4.91
N HIS A 185 5.94 14.73 -5.01
CA HIS A 185 5.77 14.00 -6.25
C HIS A 185 4.31 13.96 -6.73
N LEU A 186 3.35 13.72 -5.81
CA LEU A 186 1.93 13.71 -6.13
C LEU A 186 1.44 15.09 -6.63
N ALA A 187 1.87 16.17 -6.00
CA ALA A 187 1.51 17.55 -6.38
C ALA A 187 1.99 17.89 -7.81
N GLU A 188 3.21 17.51 -8.16
CA GLU A 188 3.73 17.75 -9.52
C GLU A 188 3.05 16.87 -10.57
N THR A 189 2.70 15.64 -10.21
CA THR A 189 1.93 14.74 -11.11
C THR A 189 0.54 15.30 -11.39
N GLU A 190 -0.09 15.97 -10.43
CA GLU A 190 -1.41 16.61 -10.59
C GLU A 190 -1.34 17.87 -11.46
N ALA A 191 -0.29 18.65 -11.36
CA ALA A 191 -0.08 19.85 -12.16
C ALA A 191 0.22 19.55 -13.64
N ALA A 192 0.65 18.33 -13.96
CA ALA A 192 0.98 17.93 -15.33
C ALA A 192 -0.29 17.61 -16.14
N PRO A 193 -0.35 18.01 -17.43
CA PRO A 193 -1.45 17.60 -18.34
C PRO A 193 -1.53 16.08 -18.43
N VAL A 194 -2.75 15.55 -18.59
CA VAL A 194 -3.05 14.10 -18.58
C VAL A 194 -2.14 13.28 -19.49
N THR A 195 -1.78 13.84 -20.66
CA THR A 195 -0.89 13.22 -21.64
C THR A 195 0.58 13.20 -21.21
N ALA A 196 0.98 14.08 -20.30
CA ALA A 196 2.36 14.21 -19.83
C ALA A 196 2.59 13.56 -18.44
N ARG A 197 1.54 13.09 -17.78
CA ARG A 197 1.63 12.56 -16.41
C ARG A 197 2.63 11.41 -16.26
N ALA A 198 2.66 10.49 -17.22
CA ALA A 198 3.61 9.38 -17.22
C ALA A 198 5.07 9.85 -17.45
N MET A 199 5.27 10.98 -18.15
CA MET A 199 6.60 11.56 -18.39
C MET A 199 7.00 12.54 -17.28
N ALA A 200 6.04 13.24 -16.67
CA ALA A 200 6.26 14.16 -15.57
C ALA A 200 6.77 13.47 -14.30
N VAL A 201 6.34 12.22 -14.09
CA VAL A 201 6.82 11.37 -12.98
C VAL A 201 8.34 11.30 -12.92
N ASN A 202 9.00 11.16 -14.09
CA ASN A 202 10.47 11.05 -14.15
C ASN A 202 11.21 12.39 -14.16
N ALA A 203 10.53 13.50 -14.50
CA ALA A 203 11.16 14.81 -14.61
C ALA A 203 11.03 15.66 -13.32
N ALA A 204 10.02 15.39 -12.52
CA ALA A 204 9.65 16.20 -11.38
C ALA A 204 10.51 15.93 -10.14
N LEU A 205 10.93 14.69 -9.95
CA LEU A 205 11.64 14.28 -8.75
C LEU A 205 12.95 15.01 -8.49
N PRO A 206 13.85 15.21 -9.48
CA PRO A 206 15.10 15.92 -9.25
C PRO A 206 14.91 17.35 -8.73
N LYS A 207 13.80 18.00 -9.14
CA LYS A 207 13.46 19.35 -8.69
C LYS A 207 12.86 19.33 -7.29
N ALA A 208 11.92 18.45 -7.01
CA ALA A 208 11.34 18.27 -5.68
C ALA A 208 12.42 17.89 -4.65
N VAL A 209 13.34 17.02 -5.04
CA VAL A 209 14.51 16.66 -4.24
C VAL A 209 15.40 17.89 -3.96
N ALA A 210 15.69 18.68 -4.97
CA ALA A 210 16.53 19.89 -4.81
C ALA A 210 15.85 20.97 -3.93
N GLU A 211 14.53 21.07 -3.98
CA GLU A 211 13.75 22.03 -3.17
C GLU A 211 13.64 21.61 -1.69
N LEU A 212 13.75 20.32 -1.38
CA LEU A 212 13.74 19.81 0.00
C LEU A 212 15.09 20.01 0.71
N GLY A 213 16.18 20.33 -0.03
CA GLY A 213 17.50 20.62 0.52
C GLY A 213 18.06 19.50 1.42
N ASP A 214 18.81 19.87 2.45
CA ASP A 214 19.48 18.93 3.38
C ASP A 214 18.52 18.16 4.31
N VAL A 215 17.20 18.40 4.22
CA VAL A 215 16.18 17.71 5.03
C VAL A 215 16.19 16.20 4.80
N TRP A 216 16.72 15.76 3.68
CA TRP A 216 16.86 14.33 3.33
C TRP A 216 17.92 13.60 4.14
N ALA A 217 18.89 14.33 4.65
CA ALA A 217 20.03 13.75 5.34
C ALA A 217 19.77 13.45 6.82
N VAL A 218 18.62 13.88 7.37
CA VAL A 218 18.31 13.76 8.79
C VAL A 218 17.21 12.75 9.00
N ALA A 219 17.52 11.65 9.69
CA ALA A 219 16.51 10.72 10.18
C ALA A 219 15.61 11.45 11.20
N GLN A 220 14.37 11.66 10.84
CA GLN A 220 13.36 12.25 11.72
C GLN A 220 12.12 11.37 11.66
N PRO A 221 11.83 10.62 12.75
CA PRO A 221 10.66 9.79 12.83
C PRO A 221 9.38 10.61 12.63
N GLU A 222 8.46 10.06 11.87
CA GLU A 222 7.12 10.62 11.66
C GLU A 222 6.05 9.53 11.61
N GLN A 223 4.80 9.93 11.74
CA GLN A 223 3.65 9.06 11.52
C GLN A 223 2.96 9.50 10.23
N ALA A 224 2.90 8.64 9.23
CA ALA A 224 2.13 8.90 8.01
C ALA A 224 0.73 8.29 8.12
N LEU A 225 -0.29 9.09 7.86
CA LEU A 225 -1.67 8.65 7.73
C LEU A 225 -2.02 8.50 6.25
N VAL A 226 -2.58 7.37 5.88
CA VAL A 226 -3.10 7.07 4.53
C VAL A 226 -4.56 6.66 4.65
N TRP A 227 -5.42 7.16 3.75
CA TRP A 227 -6.82 6.77 3.66
C TRP A 227 -7.35 7.02 2.25
N ARG A 228 -8.49 6.42 1.92
CA ARG A 228 -9.24 6.76 0.71
C ARG A 228 -10.54 7.45 1.10
N PRO A 229 -10.69 8.77 0.80
CA PRO A 229 -11.90 9.51 1.15
C PRO A 229 -13.15 8.83 0.62
N GLY A 230 -14.15 8.62 1.49
CA GLY A 230 -15.47 8.15 1.10
C GLY A 230 -16.46 9.31 0.88
N PRO A 231 -17.61 9.05 0.26
CA PRO A 231 -18.13 7.80 -0.30
C PRO A 231 -17.87 7.63 -1.82
N SER A 232 -16.95 8.40 -2.38
CA SER A 232 -16.69 8.34 -3.83
C SER A 232 -15.92 7.07 -4.20
N PRO A 233 -16.47 6.18 -5.04
CA PRO A 233 -15.74 5.03 -5.56
C PRO A 233 -14.54 5.43 -6.44
N MET A 234 -14.47 6.71 -6.82
CA MET A 234 -13.39 7.33 -7.59
C MET A 234 -12.44 8.14 -6.71
N GLY A 235 -12.61 8.11 -5.38
CA GLY A 235 -11.74 8.80 -4.45
C GLY A 235 -10.30 8.29 -4.57
N ARG A 236 -9.37 9.20 -4.89
CA ARG A 236 -7.93 8.87 -4.84
C ARG A 236 -7.50 8.75 -3.38
N PRO A 237 -6.69 7.76 -3.04
CA PRO A 237 -6.08 7.71 -1.73
C PRO A 237 -5.27 8.98 -1.45
N LEU A 238 -5.32 9.41 -0.22
CA LEU A 238 -4.60 10.57 0.30
C LEU A 238 -3.60 10.12 1.35
N CYS A 239 -2.57 10.93 1.55
CA CYS A 239 -1.66 10.78 2.68
C CYS A 239 -1.30 12.15 3.24
N ARG A 240 -0.98 12.18 4.54
CA ARG A 240 -0.38 13.32 5.25
C ARG A 240 0.37 12.84 6.46
N VAL A 241 1.13 13.72 7.08
CA VAL A 241 1.65 13.47 8.42
C VAL A 241 0.47 13.44 9.39
N ALA A 242 0.41 12.45 10.25
CA ALA A 242 -0.61 12.33 11.28
C ALA A 242 -0.41 13.43 12.35
N ALA A 243 -1.51 13.93 12.89
CA ALA A 243 -1.47 14.82 14.04
C ALA A 243 -0.98 14.07 15.30
N ASP A 244 -0.52 14.81 16.30
CA ASP A 244 -0.11 14.24 17.56
C ASP A 244 -1.27 13.48 18.23
N GLY A 245 -1.05 12.24 18.63
CA GLY A 245 -2.06 11.34 19.18
C GLY A 245 -3.03 10.71 18.16
N GLU A 246 -3.06 11.17 16.91
CA GLU A 246 -4.02 10.67 15.91
C GLU A 246 -3.82 9.18 15.59
N ALA A 247 -2.60 8.72 15.47
CA ALA A 247 -2.30 7.31 15.17
C ALA A 247 -2.83 6.38 16.28
N GLY A 248 -2.69 6.79 17.56
CA GLY A 248 -3.24 6.06 18.70
C GLY A 248 -4.77 6.00 18.68
N LEU A 249 -5.41 7.14 18.43
CA LEU A 249 -6.87 7.22 18.28
C LEU A 249 -7.36 6.27 17.18
N LEU A 250 -6.80 6.36 15.99
CA LEU A 250 -7.23 5.53 14.85
C LEU A 250 -7.00 4.05 15.09
N ALA A 251 -5.87 3.68 15.69
CA ALA A 251 -5.59 2.29 16.06
C ALA A 251 -6.62 1.74 17.07
N SER A 252 -6.98 2.53 18.08
CA SER A 252 -7.97 2.16 19.09
C SER A 252 -9.37 1.98 18.47
N LEU A 253 -9.79 2.90 17.59
CA LEU A 253 -11.07 2.79 16.86
C LEU A 253 -11.11 1.57 15.95
N GLN A 254 -10.01 1.28 15.24
CA GLN A 254 -9.88 0.09 14.38
C GLN A 254 -9.86 -1.22 15.17
N ALA A 255 -9.37 -1.18 16.42
CA ALA A 255 -9.44 -2.32 17.34
C ALA A 255 -10.85 -2.50 17.95
N GLY A 256 -11.84 -1.67 17.57
CA GLY A 256 -13.21 -1.75 18.06
C GLY A 256 -13.41 -1.15 19.46
N GLN A 257 -12.51 -0.31 19.93
CA GLN A 257 -12.67 0.39 21.19
C GLN A 257 -13.70 1.52 21.09
N SER A 258 -14.24 1.92 22.25
CA SER A 258 -15.14 3.07 22.32
C SER A 258 -14.41 4.38 22.04
N LEU A 259 -15.14 5.39 21.61
CA LEU A 259 -14.61 6.73 21.42
C LEU A 259 -14.00 7.29 22.70
N LEU A 260 -14.66 7.05 23.83
CA LEU A 260 -14.13 7.46 25.16
C LEU A 260 -12.78 6.81 25.44
N ALA A 261 -12.67 5.49 25.27
CA ALA A 261 -11.42 4.75 25.49
C ALA A 261 -10.32 5.19 24.50
N ALA A 262 -10.67 5.44 23.26
CA ALA A 262 -9.72 5.87 22.23
C ALA A 262 -9.19 7.30 22.45
N LEU A 263 -9.96 8.16 23.11
CA LEU A 263 -9.57 9.53 23.45
C LEU A 263 -8.89 9.63 24.84
N GLN A 264 -9.05 8.59 25.68
CA GLN A 264 -8.42 8.58 26.98
C GLN A 264 -6.90 8.60 26.81
N ASP A 265 -6.24 9.52 27.51
CA ASP A 265 -4.79 9.72 27.46
C ASP A 265 -4.23 10.14 26.07
N SER A 266 -5.10 10.50 25.13
CA SER A 266 -4.66 11.03 23.82
C SER A 266 -4.33 12.52 23.92
N PRO A 267 -3.17 12.98 23.42
CA PRO A 267 -2.84 14.40 23.32
C PRO A 267 -3.61 15.12 22.20
N LEU A 268 -4.46 14.42 21.46
CA LEU A 268 -5.16 14.94 20.30
C LEU A 268 -6.16 16.05 20.68
N ASP A 269 -6.08 17.20 20.02
CA ASP A 269 -7.12 18.22 20.09
C ASP A 269 -8.36 17.76 19.27
N TRP A 270 -9.26 17.08 19.97
CA TRP A 270 -10.49 16.53 19.39
C TRP A 270 -11.35 17.59 18.70
N ALA A 271 -11.46 18.80 19.29
CA ALA A 271 -12.32 19.85 18.77
C ALA A 271 -11.81 20.40 17.43
N ALA A 272 -10.51 20.46 17.26
CA ALA A 272 -9.88 20.86 16.00
C ALA A 272 -9.84 19.70 14.99
N TRP A 273 -9.57 18.48 15.46
CA TRP A 273 -9.35 17.32 14.60
C TRP A 273 -10.64 16.82 13.92
N LEU A 274 -11.74 16.69 14.66
CA LEU A 274 -12.96 16.07 14.12
C LEU A 274 -13.53 16.79 12.90
N PRO A 275 -13.70 18.13 12.90
CA PRO A 275 -14.17 18.85 11.73
C PRO A 275 -13.25 18.66 10.50
N GLN A 276 -11.95 18.66 10.73
CA GLN A 276 -10.97 18.44 9.67
C GLN A 276 -11.07 17.00 9.12
N ALA A 277 -11.11 16.00 10.00
CA ALA A 277 -11.21 14.59 9.61
C ALA A 277 -12.51 14.28 8.83
N ILE A 278 -13.61 14.97 9.15
CA ILE A 278 -14.86 14.91 8.38
C ILE A 278 -14.68 15.58 7.02
N GLY A 279 -14.10 16.78 6.99
CA GLY A 279 -13.86 17.54 5.76
C GLY A 279 -12.94 16.81 4.80
N ASP A 280 -11.93 16.12 5.31
CA ASP A 280 -10.98 15.30 4.55
C ASP A 280 -11.56 13.93 4.13
N GLY A 281 -12.79 13.61 4.56
CA GLY A 281 -13.44 12.34 4.28
C GLY A 281 -12.78 11.14 4.96
N LEU A 282 -12.05 11.37 6.05
CA LEU A 282 -11.44 10.33 6.89
C LEU A 282 -12.47 9.73 7.85
N VAL A 283 -13.31 10.57 8.45
CA VAL A 283 -14.45 10.16 9.29
C VAL A 283 -15.72 10.22 8.46
N LEU A 284 -16.42 9.10 8.37
CA LEU A 284 -17.62 8.92 7.54
C LEU A 284 -18.91 8.92 8.35
N GLY A 285 -18.83 8.83 9.67
CA GLY A 285 -19.97 8.82 10.57
C GLY A 285 -19.60 8.30 11.96
N ALA A 286 -20.62 8.18 12.81
CA ALA A 286 -20.54 7.53 14.11
C ALA A 286 -21.52 6.36 14.18
N ARG A 287 -21.22 5.35 14.98
CA ARG A 287 -22.11 4.19 15.18
C ARG A 287 -22.05 3.72 16.62
N PRO A 288 -23.13 3.10 17.13
CA PRO A 288 -23.06 2.43 18.42
C PRO A 288 -22.00 1.32 18.39
N LEU A 289 -21.31 1.15 19.51
CA LEU A 289 -20.54 -0.06 19.76
C LEU A 289 -21.52 -1.20 19.95
N ASN A 290 -21.45 -2.21 19.06
CA ASN A 290 -22.22 -3.42 19.26
C ASN A 290 -21.73 -4.03 20.56
N ALA A 291 -22.63 -4.17 21.53
CA ALA A 291 -22.35 -4.96 22.70
C ALA A 291 -21.97 -6.36 22.20
N THR A 292 -20.70 -6.73 22.31
CA THR A 292 -20.29 -8.11 22.12
C THR A 292 -21.15 -8.93 23.05
N CYS A 293 -22.04 -9.76 22.50
CA CYS A 293 -22.73 -10.77 23.24
C CYS A 293 -21.66 -11.62 23.92
N SER A 294 -21.38 -11.31 25.20
CA SER A 294 -20.62 -12.18 26.07
C SER A 294 -21.53 -13.40 26.30
N GLY A 295 -21.27 -14.45 25.53
CA GLY A 295 -21.83 -15.76 25.70
C GLY A 295 -20.76 -16.71 26.18
#